data_15657de5607024311c5f3883b6ef27f7
#
_entry.id   15657de5607024311c5f3883b6ef27f7
#
_cell.length_a   1.000
_cell.length_b   1.000
_cell.length_c   1.000
_cell.angle_alpha   90.00
_cell.angle_beta   90.00
_cell.angle_gamma   90.00
#
_symmetry.space_group_name_H-M   'P 1'
#
loop_
_entity.id
_entity.type
_entity.pdbx_description
1 polymer ?
#
loop_
_entity_poly.entity_id
_entity_poly.type
_entity_poly.pdbx_seq_one_letter_code
_entity_poly.pdbx_strand_id
1 'polypeptide(L)'
;MEQDDSLFVKIMIGILFLSGLLIGLAIGTGKECVKESQRSDMFISAYSSPILIKEKVNAVVTAYNTVPEQTWGDPCISASGDNICGMKNVVACPRSIPLGTWVIIDDTYYQCLDRLAVKYDNRFDISFDKDIQGAKEFGKQIKEVIILQ
;
A
#
# COMPACT_ATOMS: atom_id res chain seq x y z
N MET A 1 -17.03 -6.00 47.20
CA MET A 1 -17.57 -4.62 47.26
C MET A 1 -17.80 -4.21 45.80
N GLU A 2 -18.94 -4.58 45.32
CA GLU A 2 -19.42 -4.26 43.98
C GLU A 2 -20.08 -2.88 44.04
N GLN A 3 -19.48 -1.89 43.43
CA GLN A 3 -19.96 -0.52 43.40
C GLN A 3 -20.99 -0.40 42.27
N ASP A 4 -22.19 -0.05 42.66
CA ASP A 4 -23.41 -0.01 41.83
C ASP A 4 -23.35 1.19 40.86
N ASP A 5 -22.79 1.00 39.67
CA ASP A 5 -22.69 2.00 38.59
C ASP A 5 -24.07 2.34 37.96
N SER A 6 -25.11 1.61 38.35
CA SER A 6 -26.46 1.79 37.81
C SER A 6 -27.12 3.10 38.30
N LEU A 7 -26.73 3.61 39.47
CA LEU A 7 -27.34 4.82 40.03
C LEU A 7 -26.80 6.10 39.37
N PHE A 8 -25.53 6.14 39.01
CA PHE A 8 -24.89 7.29 38.34
C PHE A 8 -25.44 7.54 36.94
N VAL A 9 -25.68 6.47 36.19
CA VAL A 9 -26.24 6.57 34.82
C VAL A 9 -27.68 7.12 34.83
N LYS A 10 -28.48 6.74 35.82
CA LYS A 10 -29.86 7.23 35.95
C LYS A 10 -29.95 8.71 36.35
N ILE A 11 -29.01 9.20 37.14
CA ILE A 11 -28.94 10.62 37.55
C ILE A 11 -28.52 11.50 36.36
N MET A 12 -27.57 11.05 35.52
CA MET A 12 -27.12 11.81 34.34
C MET A 12 -28.18 11.90 33.24
N ILE A 13 -29.01 10.88 33.06
CA ILE A 13 -30.13 10.92 32.10
C ILE A 13 -31.25 11.84 32.57
N GLY A 14 -31.50 11.94 33.90
CA GLY A 14 -32.54 12.84 34.48
C GLY A 14 -32.22 14.33 34.30
N ILE A 15 -30.96 14.72 34.30
CA ILE A 15 -30.55 16.14 34.17
C ILE A 15 -30.67 16.63 32.71
N LEU A 16 -30.55 15.76 31.73
CA LEU A 16 -30.67 16.10 30.29
C LEU A 16 -32.12 16.36 29.85
N PHE A 17 -33.12 15.86 30.59
CA PHE A 17 -34.55 16.07 30.27
C PHE A 17 -35.17 17.34 30.84
N LEU A 18 -34.53 18.01 31.80
CA LEU A 18 -35.06 19.23 32.40
C LEU A 18 -34.59 20.54 31.75
N SER A 19 -33.61 20.50 30.87
CA SER A 19 -33.10 21.68 30.18
C SER A 19 -33.70 21.92 28.78
N GLY A 20 -34.59 21.04 28.32
CA GLY A 20 -35.18 21.04 26.98
C GLY A 20 -36.51 21.79 26.79
N LEU A 21 -37.05 22.52 27.81
CA LEU A 21 -38.40 23.04 27.72
C LEU A 21 -38.50 24.57 27.74
N LEU A 22 -37.57 25.33 27.25
CA LEU A 22 -37.74 26.77 27.05
C LEU A 22 -36.86 27.30 25.89
N ILE A 23 -37.11 26.93 24.67
CA ILE A 23 -36.82 27.77 23.48
C ILE A 23 -37.79 27.32 22.39
N GLY A 24 -39.00 27.82 22.47
CA GLY A 24 -39.94 27.80 21.38
C GLY A 24 -40.05 29.20 20.78
N LEU A 25 -40.26 29.30 19.50
CA LEU A 25 -40.61 30.44 18.66
C LEU A 25 -39.50 31.44 18.34
N ALA A 26 -38.76 31.10 17.25
CA ALA A 26 -38.36 32.09 16.25
C ALA A 26 -38.57 31.46 14.88
N ILE A 27 -39.73 31.76 14.27
CA ILE A 27 -40.00 31.53 12.86
C ILE A 27 -39.12 32.55 12.09
N GLY A 28 -37.96 32.07 11.61
CA GLY A 28 -37.08 32.82 10.73
C GLY A 28 -36.95 32.02 9.43
N THR A 29 -37.67 32.48 8.40
CA THR A 29 -37.49 32.05 7.01
C THR A 29 -36.06 32.37 6.56
N GLY A 30 -35.17 31.37 6.54
CA GLY A 30 -33.81 31.47 6.08
C GLY A 30 -33.51 30.26 5.22
N LYS A 31 -33.81 30.34 3.93
CA LYS A 31 -33.16 29.51 2.89
C LYS A 31 -31.68 29.90 2.86
N GLU A 32 -30.83 29.12 3.44
CA GLU A 32 -29.39 29.02 3.09
C GLU A 32 -28.66 28.21 4.13
N CYS A 33 -28.63 26.91 3.95
CA CYS A 33 -27.55 26.04 4.47
C CYS A 33 -27.59 24.66 3.80
N VAL A 34 -27.49 24.62 2.48
CA VAL A 34 -27.24 23.39 1.72
C VAL A 34 -26.21 23.72 0.66
N LYS A 35 -25.00 24.10 1.05
CA LYS A 35 -23.89 24.29 0.10
C LYS A 35 -22.50 23.94 0.65
N GLU A 36 -22.39 23.37 1.83
CA GLU A 36 -21.06 23.07 2.40
C GLU A 36 -20.70 21.58 2.42
N SER A 37 -21.67 20.69 2.14
CA SER A 37 -21.40 19.24 2.07
C SER A 37 -20.87 18.75 0.71
N GLN A 38 -20.99 19.55 -0.35
CA GLN A 38 -20.50 19.12 -1.70
C GLN A 38 -19.07 19.54 -2.00
N ARG A 39 -18.42 20.31 -1.14
CA ARG A 39 -17.04 20.78 -1.37
C ARG A 39 -15.99 19.83 -0.82
N SER A 40 -16.31 19.03 0.16
CA SER A 40 -15.42 18.00 0.71
C SER A 40 -15.31 16.76 -0.20
N ASP A 41 -16.41 16.42 -0.89
CA ASP A 41 -16.40 15.21 -1.74
C ASP A 41 -15.62 15.43 -3.05
N MET A 42 -15.48 16.68 -3.49
CA MET A 42 -14.76 17.01 -4.71
C MET A 42 -13.23 17.03 -4.51
N PHE A 43 -12.74 17.23 -3.29
CA PHE A 43 -11.30 17.19 -2.99
C PHE A 43 -10.78 15.77 -2.78
N ILE A 44 -11.62 14.83 -2.35
CA ILE A 44 -11.23 13.41 -2.15
C ILE A 44 -11.17 12.69 -3.49
N SER A 45 -11.99 13.07 -4.47
CA SER A 45 -12.00 12.46 -5.81
C SER A 45 -10.78 12.83 -6.67
N ALA A 46 -10.06 13.92 -6.36
CA ALA A 46 -8.92 14.38 -7.17
C ALA A 46 -7.59 13.67 -6.84
N TYR A 47 -7.50 12.90 -5.74
CA TYR A 47 -6.25 12.27 -5.29
C TYR A 47 -6.19 10.75 -5.50
N SER A 48 -7.27 10.14 -5.95
CA SER A 48 -7.31 8.72 -6.26
C SER A 48 -7.27 8.52 -7.78
N SER A 49 -6.11 8.69 -8.37
CA SER A 49 -5.88 8.12 -9.70
C SER A 49 -6.08 6.61 -9.58
N PRO A 50 -7.00 6.00 -10.34
CA PRO A 50 -7.18 4.55 -10.27
C PRO A 50 -5.85 3.89 -10.63
N ILE A 51 -5.39 2.96 -9.78
CA ILE A 51 -4.24 2.12 -10.11
C ILE A 51 -4.67 1.30 -11.32
N LEU A 52 -4.05 1.57 -12.47
CA LEU A 52 -4.34 0.85 -13.70
C LEU A 52 -3.58 -0.47 -13.69
N ILE A 53 -4.31 -1.57 -13.52
CA ILE A 53 -3.75 -2.92 -13.69
C ILE A 53 -3.61 -3.15 -15.19
N LYS A 54 -2.36 -3.34 -15.65
CA LYS A 54 -2.08 -3.67 -17.04
C LYS A 54 -2.29 -5.15 -17.32
N GLU A 55 -1.77 -6.01 -16.44
CA GLU A 55 -1.76 -7.45 -16.65
C GLU A 55 -1.65 -8.21 -15.32
N LYS A 56 -2.20 -9.43 -15.28
CA LYS A 56 -1.99 -10.41 -14.22
C LYS A 56 -1.39 -11.67 -14.81
N VAL A 57 -0.28 -12.13 -14.28
CA VAL A 57 0.44 -13.31 -14.76
C VAL A 57 0.80 -14.23 -13.61
N ASN A 58 0.73 -15.55 -13.82
CA ASN A 58 1.36 -16.51 -12.93
C ASN A 58 2.80 -16.72 -13.37
N ALA A 59 3.75 -16.33 -12.54
CA ALA A 59 5.17 -16.38 -12.86
C ALA A 59 5.98 -17.09 -11.78
N VAL A 60 7.14 -17.57 -12.16
CA VAL A 60 8.17 -18.00 -11.21
C VAL A 60 8.73 -16.77 -10.53
N VAL A 61 8.73 -16.77 -9.20
CA VAL A 61 9.34 -15.75 -8.36
C VAL A 61 10.44 -16.38 -7.53
N THR A 62 11.62 -15.77 -7.55
CA THR A 62 12.80 -16.16 -6.77
C THR A 62 13.32 -14.99 -5.95
N ALA A 63 14.39 -15.18 -5.20
CA ALA A 63 15.02 -14.14 -4.42
C ALA A 63 16.53 -14.09 -4.70
N TYR A 64 17.11 -12.88 -4.69
CA TYR A 64 18.54 -12.66 -4.82
C TYR A 64 19.06 -11.69 -3.76
N ASN A 65 20.38 -11.66 -3.60
CA ASN A 65 21.04 -10.75 -2.66
C ASN A 65 21.98 -9.78 -3.40
N THR A 66 22.09 -8.56 -2.91
CA THR A 66 23.02 -7.54 -3.40
C THR A 66 24.43 -7.79 -2.85
N VAL A 67 24.99 -8.94 -3.24
CA VAL A 67 26.34 -9.39 -2.85
C VAL A 67 27.17 -9.74 -4.09
N PRO A 68 28.51 -9.58 -4.04
CA PRO A 68 29.36 -9.79 -5.21
C PRO A 68 29.26 -11.19 -5.83
N GLU A 69 28.93 -12.20 -5.03
CA GLU A 69 28.83 -13.59 -5.46
C GLU A 69 27.59 -13.87 -6.32
N GLN A 70 26.58 -12.98 -6.29
CA GLN A 70 25.31 -13.16 -7.01
C GLN A 70 25.07 -12.12 -8.10
N THR A 71 25.89 -11.07 -8.17
CA THR A 71 25.70 -9.95 -9.10
C THR A 71 26.94 -9.70 -9.95
N TRP A 72 26.75 -9.10 -11.12
CA TRP A 72 27.84 -8.65 -11.97
C TRP A 72 28.15 -7.17 -11.68
N GLY A 73 29.44 -6.83 -11.55
CA GLY A 73 29.88 -5.46 -11.27
C GLY A 73 29.64 -5.06 -9.82
N ASP A 74 29.20 -3.82 -9.60
CA ASP A 74 28.83 -3.33 -8.28
C ASP A 74 27.47 -3.91 -7.87
N PRO A 75 27.38 -4.73 -6.80
CA PRO A 75 26.14 -5.34 -6.38
C PRO A 75 25.07 -4.33 -5.94
N CYS A 76 25.45 -3.10 -5.64
CA CYS A 76 24.50 -2.06 -5.26
C CYS A 76 23.92 -1.30 -6.45
N ILE A 77 24.48 -1.42 -7.65
CA ILE A 77 24.00 -0.70 -8.83
C ILE A 77 23.15 -1.63 -9.69
N SER A 78 21.86 -1.31 -9.77
CA SER A 78 20.87 -2.07 -10.55
C SER A 78 20.96 -1.79 -12.04
N ALA A 79 20.21 -2.54 -12.84
CA ALA A 79 20.10 -2.32 -14.28
C ALA A 79 19.47 -0.97 -14.66
N SER A 80 18.72 -0.32 -13.77
CA SER A 80 18.24 1.06 -13.96
C SER A 80 19.31 2.12 -13.71
N GLY A 81 20.42 1.75 -13.08
CA GLY A 81 21.48 2.67 -12.64
C GLY A 81 21.28 3.19 -11.20
N ASP A 82 20.22 2.79 -10.54
CA ASP A 82 19.94 3.20 -9.18
C ASP A 82 20.75 2.39 -8.16
N ASN A 83 21.10 3.00 -7.02
CA ASN A 83 21.68 2.30 -5.90
C ASN A 83 20.57 1.62 -5.10
N ILE A 84 20.50 0.30 -5.16
CA ILE A 84 19.45 -0.52 -4.53
C ILE A 84 19.88 -1.14 -3.19
N CYS A 85 21.10 -0.96 -2.73
CA CYS A 85 21.55 -1.47 -1.43
C CYS A 85 20.78 -0.78 -0.30
N GLY A 86 20.21 -1.59 0.60
CA GLY A 86 19.35 -1.11 1.69
C GLY A 86 17.94 -0.72 1.24
N MET A 87 17.64 -0.73 -0.07
CA MET A 87 16.28 -0.51 -0.56
C MET A 87 15.42 -1.75 -0.33
N LYS A 88 14.18 -1.49 0.09
CA LYS A 88 13.12 -2.51 0.14
C LYS A 88 12.32 -2.44 -1.15
N ASN A 89 11.60 -3.52 -1.45
CA ASN A 89 10.63 -3.56 -2.52
C ASN A 89 11.23 -3.35 -3.93
N VAL A 90 12.43 -3.86 -4.14
CA VAL A 90 13.08 -3.94 -5.45
C VAL A 90 12.90 -5.33 -6.03
N VAL A 91 12.64 -5.40 -7.33
CA VAL A 91 12.54 -6.65 -8.08
C VAL A 91 13.29 -6.55 -9.41
N ALA A 92 13.99 -7.62 -9.76
CA ALA A 92 14.49 -7.82 -11.12
C ALA A 92 13.38 -8.44 -11.96
N CYS A 93 13.05 -7.80 -13.10
CA CYS A 93 11.94 -8.17 -13.97
C CYS A 93 12.40 -8.68 -15.33
N PRO A 94 11.54 -9.44 -16.04
CA PRO A 94 11.72 -9.74 -17.46
C PRO A 94 11.92 -8.47 -18.29
N ARG A 95 12.68 -8.59 -19.40
CA ARG A 95 12.96 -7.44 -20.29
C ARG A 95 11.73 -6.91 -21.01
N SER A 96 10.66 -7.72 -21.13
CA SER A 96 9.36 -7.29 -21.65
C SER A 96 8.67 -6.23 -20.79
N ILE A 97 9.05 -6.12 -19.51
CA ILE A 97 8.51 -5.13 -18.57
C ILE A 97 9.50 -3.96 -18.47
N PRO A 98 9.09 -2.71 -18.74
CA PRO A 98 9.98 -1.56 -18.63
C PRO A 98 10.57 -1.39 -17.22
N LEU A 99 11.81 -0.89 -17.11
CA LEU A 99 12.37 -0.46 -15.82
C LEU A 99 11.51 0.69 -15.25
N GLY A 100 11.39 0.73 -13.94
CA GLY A 100 10.52 1.68 -13.23
C GLY A 100 9.07 1.22 -13.06
N THR A 101 8.62 0.19 -13.80
CA THR A 101 7.26 -0.37 -13.65
C THR A 101 7.06 -0.91 -12.24
N TRP A 102 5.89 -0.66 -11.68
CA TRP A 102 5.47 -1.26 -10.42
C TRP A 102 4.75 -2.58 -10.65
N VAL A 103 5.02 -3.55 -9.79
CA VAL A 103 4.33 -4.84 -9.74
C VAL A 103 3.88 -5.14 -8.32
N ILE A 104 2.82 -5.94 -8.18
CA ILE A 104 2.35 -6.44 -6.88
C ILE A 104 2.60 -7.95 -6.86
N ILE A 105 3.25 -8.42 -5.81
CA ILE A 105 3.51 -9.83 -5.51
C ILE A 105 3.14 -10.06 -4.04
N ASP A 106 2.22 -10.97 -3.74
CA ASP A 106 1.71 -11.22 -2.38
C ASP A 106 1.30 -9.92 -1.66
N ASP A 107 0.44 -9.12 -2.29
CA ASP A 107 -0.08 -7.85 -1.78
C ASP A 107 1.01 -6.79 -1.47
N THR A 108 2.26 -7.05 -1.86
CA THR A 108 3.38 -6.13 -1.67
C THR A 108 3.77 -5.49 -2.99
N TYR A 109 3.95 -4.17 -2.98
CA TYR A 109 4.40 -3.40 -4.13
C TYR A 109 5.91 -3.50 -4.29
N TYR A 110 6.37 -3.83 -5.48
CA TYR A 110 7.78 -3.87 -5.87
C TYR A 110 8.00 -3.00 -7.10
N GLN A 111 9.15 -2.37 -7.19
CA GLN A 111 9.56 -1.63 -8.38
C GLN A 111 10.58 -2.42 -9.20
N CYS A 112 10.35 -2.53 -10.50
CA CYS A 112 11.25 -3.15 -11.47
C CYS A 112 12.47 -2.26 -11.71
N LEU A 113 13.50 -2.37 -10.89
CA LEU A 113 14.74 -1.60 -11.02
C LEU A 113 15.90 -2.42 -11.58
N ASP A 114 15.78 -3.75 -11.57
CA ASP A 114 16.88 -4.62 -11.97
C ASP A 114 16.48 -5.65 -13.04
N ARG A 115 17.46 -6.39 -13.55
CA ARG A 115 17.32 -7.39 -14.61
C ARG A 115 17.98 -8.71 -14.23
N LEU A 116 17.30 -9.79 -14.54
CA LEU A 116 17.88 -11.12 -14.45
C LEU A 116 18.87 -11.38 -15.61
N ALA A 117 19.72 -12.39 -15.42
CA ALA A 117 20.46 -12.95 -16.53
C ALA A 117 19.50 -13.43 -17.64
N VAL A 118 19.91 -13.29 -18.91
CA VAL A 118 19.04 -13.59 -20.10
C VAL A 118 18.38 -14.96 -20.02
N LYS A 119 19.08 -15.97 -19.55
CA LYS A 119 18.56 -17.34 -19.40
C LYS A 119 17.40 -17.46 -18.40
N TYR A 120 17.17 -16.43 -17.59
CA TYR A 120 16.12 -16.37 -16.56
C TYR A 120 15.10 -15.27 -16.84
N ASP A 121 15.05 -14.73 -18.05
CA ASP A 121 14.21 -13.59 -18.44
C ASP A 121 12.69 -13.90 -18.49
N ASN A 122 12.27 -15.02 -17.89
CA ASN A 122 10.89 -15.45 -17.78
C ASN A 122 10.38 -15.52 -16.34
N ARG A 123 11.05 -14.84 -15.40
CA ARG A 123 10.72 -14.84 -13.97
C ARG A 123 10.93 -13.49 -13.33
N PHE A 124 10.50 -13.37 -12.10
CA PHE A 124 10.78 -12.22 -11.23
C PHE A 124 11.75 -12.66 -10.14
N ASP A 125 12.62 -11.75 -9.70
CA ASP A 125 13.63 -12.03 -8.68
C ASP A 125 13.63 -10.90 -7.66
N ILE A 126 13.11 -11.16 -6.44
CA ILE A 126 12.96 -10.15 -5.40
C ILE A 126 14.30 -9.93 -4.71
N SER A 127 14.66 -8.66 -4.51
CA SER A 127 15.86 -8.30 -3.75
C SER A 127 15.61 -8.48 -2.25
N PHE A 128 16.45 -9.30 -1.65
CA PHE A 128 16.55 -9.50 -0.20
C PHE A 128 17.75 -8.74 0.39
N ASP A 129 18.33 -7.83 -0.38
CA ASP A 129 19.53 -7.08 0.01
C ASP A 129 20.62 -8.02 0.54
N LYS A 130 20.99 -7.92 1.81
CA LYS A 130 22.01 -8.76 2.45
C LYS A 130 21.44 -9.92 3.27
N ASP A 131 20.13 -10.11 3.28
CA ASP A 131 19.48 -11.22 3.98
C ASP A 131 19.56 -12.53 3.16
N ILE A 132 20.74 -13.16 3.21
CA ILE A 132 21.01 -14.41 2.48
C ILE A 132 20.12 -15.55 3.01
N GLN A 133 19.86 -15.58 4.32
CA GLN A 133 19.04 -16.62 4.91
C GLN A 133 17.59 -16.51 4.49
N GLY A 134 17.01 -15.31 4.55
CA GLY A 134 15.64 -15.04 4.09
C GLY A 134 15.47 -15.35 2.59
N ALA A 135 16.46 -15.00 1.75
CA ALA A 135 16.43 -15.34 0.33
C ALA A 135 16.41 -16.86 0.08
N LYS A 136 17.20 -17.65 0.84
CA LYS A 136 17.21 -19.11 0.77
C LYS A 136 15.89 -19.73 1.22
N GLU A 137 15.31 -19.21 2.29
CA GLU A 137 14.02 -19.67 2.83
C GLU A 137 12.87 -19.34 1.87
N PHE A 138 12.90 -18.17 1.22
CA PHE A 138 11.95 -17.79 0.19
C PHE A 138 12.00 -18.78 -0.99
N GLY A 139 13.19 -19.11 -1.46
CA GLY A 139 13.45 -20.11 -2.49
C GLY A 139 12.80 -19.75 -3.84
N LYS A 140 12.17 -20.75 -4.49
CA LYS A 140 11.49 -20.64 -5.78
C LYS A 140 10.02 -20.94 -5.63
N GLN A 141 9.16 -20.00 -6.02
CA GLN A 141 7.71 -20.11 -5.89
C GLN A 141 7.03 -19.75 -7.21
N ILE A 142 5.78 -20.20 -7.40
CA ILE A 142 4.90 -19.71 -8.47
C ILE A 142 3.88 -18.80 -7.81
N LYS A 143 3.80 -17.54 -8.26
CA LYS A 143 2.94 -16.52 -7.68
C LYS A 143 2.20 -15.76 -8.76
N GLU A 144 1.03 -15.23 -8.43
CA GLU A 144 0.38 -14.21 -9.23
C GLU A 144 1.19 -12.91 -9.10
N VAL A 145 1.53 -12.33 -10.23
CA VAL A 145 2.18 -11.03 -10.33
C VAL A 145 1.24 -10.09 -11.06
N ILE A 146 0.89 -8.97 -10.44
CA ILE A 146 0.06 -7.93 -11.03
C ILE A 146 0.98 -6.82 -11.51
N ILE A 147 0.96 -6.56 -12.83
CA ILE A 147 1.78 -5.53 -13.45
C ILE A 147 0.92 -4.26 -13.56
N LEU A 148 1.44 -3.15 -13.05
CA LEU A 148 0.76 -1.85 -13.05
C LEU A 148 1.22 -1.00 -14.25
N GLN A 149 0.38 -0.06 -14.65
CA GLN A 149 0.67 0.88 -15.74
C GLN A 149 0.79 2.30 -15.18
#